data_5338f3357ba58defdd4e55c2bcea2190
#
_entry.id   5338f3357ba58defdd4e55c2bcea2190
#
_cell.length_a   1.000
_cell.length_b   1.000
_cell.length_c   1.000
_cell.angle_alpha   90.00
_cell.angle_beta   90.00
_cell.angle_gamma   90.00
#
_symmetry.space_group_name_H-M   'P 1'
#
loop_
_entity.id
_entity.type
_entity.pdbx_description
1 polymer ?
#
loop_
_entity_poly.entity_id
_entity_poly.type
_entity_poly.pdbx_seq_one_letter_code
_entity_poly.pdbx_strand_id
1 'polypeptide(L)'
;MKNWFLILIVALLAGCTGSADDTWTVHTVDYDATEYYGIAMANGRLGILPGKEPFSVKEVMQNQVFAYDHSAGVNAVVKAPVPFKVSMCVDGIMDWKVSDWSQTIDMRRAEHRTCFIADEKVKVDYRIIAFRDNPDCLLMEINAKALKPCTIVFSNRSDSCLDGMRMAVRCIGRDEATLRAGETLKYTLLACIQTSSQEKTPEEVINGLDVADAIKRHRKAWEELWKGDIIIEGDTKAQEVVRMALFNLYSSCREGSGLSIPPMGLSARGYNGHIFWDAEMWMYPVLLLLNPGIADSMLQYRLDRLEGAWARAREFGYEGLMFPWESDIDGNESTPTWALTGPLEHHISADVAIAAWNRYLVTKDTKRLRECWPVLRGVAEFLMSRVTENPDGSYSILDVVGADEYAEHVNDNAYTNGSAKVALRAAVEAAGVLGENAPSRWADIAGGLRILEKDGVTMDYEGYDGRLTKQADPNLLAYPLGLVIDPKRIRNDLEYYSSRIDMKDGPAMTWGIFAVQYARLGDTEKAYEYFRRSYESNLRPPFGALAETPVSGNPYFVTGAGALLQAVIYGFGGLEIGPEGIHRHGIPMPKKWRELTITTAKEIIVVNGSY
;
A
#
# COMPACT_ATOMS: atom_id res chain seq x y z
N MET A 1 -69.94 9.57 -2.65
CA MET A 1 -69.09 8.44 -2.23
C MET A 1 -68.33 7.98 -3.45
N LYS A 2 -67.11 8.44 -3.61
CA LYS A 2 -66.16 8.04 -4.68
C LYS A 2 -64.99 7.40 -4.03
N ASN A 3 -64.86 6.06 -4.19
CA ASN A 3 -63.71 5.29 -3.75
C ASN A 3 -62.55 5.52 -4.71
N TRP A 4 -61.48 6.04 -4.19
CA TRP A 4 -60.19 6.08 -4.86
C TRP A 4 -59.41 4.83 -4.48
N PHE A 5 -59.18 3.93 -5.43
CA PHE A 5 -58.20 2.85 -5.31
C PHE A 5 -56.81 3.43 -5.59
N LEU A 6 -56.00 3.52 -4.57
CA LEU A 6 -54.55 3.76 -4.68
C LEU A 6 -53.88 2.45 -5.09
N ILE A 7 -53.47 2.32 -6.33
CA ILE A 7 -52.62 1.23 -6.80
C ILE A 7 -51.22 1.54 -6.34
N LEU A 8 -50.73 0.84 -5.33
CA LEU A 8 -49.35 0.85 -4.88
C LEU A 8 -48.55 0.03 -5.90
N ILE A 9 -47.83 0.72 -6.82
CA ILE A 9 -46.80 0.10 -7.65
C ILE A 9 -45.58 -0.09 -6.76
N VAL A 10 -45.43 -1.28 -6.20
CA VAL A 10 -44.14 -1.70 -5.59
C VAL A 10 -43.20 -2.03 -6.74
N ALA A 11 -42.39 -1.05 -7.11
CA ALA A 11 -41.24 -1.27 -8.00
C ALA A 11 -40.22 -2.12 -7.25
N LEU A 12 -40.09 -3.37 -7.66
CA LEU A 12 -38.96 -4.23 -7.29
C LEU A 12 -37.66 -3.66 -7.89
N LEU A 13 -37.12 -2.65 -7.22
CA LEU A 13 -35.73 -2.22 -7.39
C LEU A 13 -34.83 -3.14 -6.59
N ALA A 14 -34.60 -4.36 -7.08
CA ALA A 14 -33.48 -5.18 -6.65
C ALA A 14 -32.22 -4.67 -7.38
N GLY A 15 -31.73 -3.52 -6.98
CA GLY A 15 -30.49 -2.92 -7.46
C GLY A 15 -29.73 -2.34 -6.28
N CYS A 16 -28.58 -2.91 -5.98
CA CYS A 16 -27.44 -2.36 -5.25
C CYS A 16 -27.71 -1.16 -4.30
N THR A 17 -28.56 -1.35 -3.30
CA THR A 17 -28.60 -0.46 -2.14
C THR A 17 -27.83 -1.14 -1.03
N GLY A 18 -26.54 -0.76 -0.87
CA GLY A 18 -25.84 -1.03 0.38
C GLY A 18 -26.67 -0.42 1.52
N SER A 19 -26.85 -1.15 2.61
CA SER A 19 -27.42 -0.57 3.84
C SER A 19 -26.49 0.57 4.29
N ALA A 20 -27.04 1.59 4.97
CA ALA A 20 -26.25 2.71 5.49
C ALA A 20 -25.10 2.30 6.46
N ASP A 21 -25.04 1.03 6.84
CA ASP A 21 -24.04 0.42 7.72
C ASP A 21 -23.06 -0.52 6.99
N ASP A 22 -23.16 -0.66 5.66
CA ASP A 22 -22.27 -1.53 4.89
C ASP A 22 -20.94 -0.80 4.53
N THR A 23 -19.94 -0.98 5.38
CA THR A 23 -18.59 -0.44 5.16
C THR A 23 -17.69 -1.32 4.26
N TRP A 24 -18.26 -2.37 3.67
CA TRP A 24 -17.55 -3.26 2.74
C TRP A 24 -17.64 -2.82 1.29
N THR A 25 -18.59 -1.94 0.99
CA THR A 25 -18.82 -1.49 -0.37
C THR A 25 -18.71 0.04 -0.46
N VAL A 26 -18.05 0.50 -1.52
CA VAL A 26 -18.04 1.92 -1.89
C VAL A 26 -18.73 2.07 -3.23
N HIS A 27 -19.63 3.04 -3.32
CA HIS A 27 -20.57 3.18 -4.44
C HIS A 27 -20.61 4.60 -4.98
N THR A 28 -20.79 4.75 -6.30
CA THR A 28 -21.03 6.03 -6.97
C THR A 28 -22.09 5.88 -8.07
N VAL A 29 -22.86 6.94 -8.28
CA VAL A 29 -23.85 7.07 -9.36
C VAL A 29 -23.59 8.31 -10.22
N ASP A 30 -22.54 9.07 -9.92
CA ASP A 30 -22.21 10.32 -10.60
C ASP A 30 -21.38 10.06 -11.85
N TYR A 31 -22.06 9.84 -12.98
CA TYR A 31 -21.41 9.66 -14.28
C TYR A 31 -20.81 10.95 -14.83
N ASP A 32 -21.35 12.12 -14.45
CA ASP A 32 -20.92 13.41 -14.94
C ASP A 32 -19.80 14.04 -14.10
N ALA A 33 -19.32 13.34 -13.05
CA ALA A 33 -18.23 13.81 -12.22
C ALA A 33 -17.01 14.25 -13.05
N THR A 34 -16.53 15.46 -12.78
CA THR A 34 -15.35 16.04 -13.45
C THR A 34 -14.05 15.41 -12.96
N GLU A 35 -14.03 14.99 -11.69
CA GLU A 35 -12.92 14.27 -11.09
C GLU A 35 -13.32 12.82 -10.86
N TYR A 36 -12.50 11.90 -11.34
CA TYR A 36 -12.75 10.48 -11.18
C TYR A 36 -11.45 9.71 -11.00
N TYR A 37 -11.30 9.09 -9.83
CA TYR A 37 -10.20 8.21 -9.47
C TYR A 37 -10.77 6.83 -9.12
N GLY A 38 -10.63 5.86 -10.04
CA GLY A 38 -11.03 4.48 -9.84
C GLY A 38 -10.18 3.79 -8.77
N ILE A 39 -10.58 2.61 -8.34
CA ILE A 39 -9.78 1.74 -7.48
C ILE A 39 -9.39 0.51 -8.28
N ALA A 40 -8.11 0.16 -8.26
CA ALA A 40 -7.62 -1.03 -8.95
C ALA A 40 -8.12 -2.31 -8.26
N MET A 41 -8.60 -3.24 -9.07
CA MET A 41 -8.73 -4.63 -8.63
C MET A 41 -7.38 -5.30 -8.82
N ALA A 42 -6.73 -5.69 -7.71
CA ALA A 42 -5.40 -6.25 -7.77
C ALA A 42 -5.26 -7.49 -6.88
N ASN A 43 -4.23 -8.28 -7.15
CA ASN A 43 -4.03 -9.58 -6.51
C ASN A 43 -2.59 -9.82 -6.03
N GLY A 44 -1.78 -8.75 -5.99
CA GLY A 44 -0.36 -8.80 -5.64
C GLY A 44 0.57 -9.16 -6.82
N ARG A 45 0.01 -9.50 -7.97
CA ARG A 45 0.76 -9.77 -9.21
C ARG A 45 0.28 -8.87 -10.35
N LEU A 46 -1.02 -8.83 -10.59
CA LEU A 46 -1.67 -7.96 -11.56
C LEU A 46 -2.60 -6.99 -10.85
N GLY A 47 -2.65 -5.76 -11.34
CA GLY A 47 -3.65 -4.76 -11.02
C GLY A 47 -4.32 -4.27 -12.30
N ILE A 48 -5.65 -4.20 -12.30
CA ILE A 48 -6.45 -3.62 -13.37
C ILE A 48 -7.24 -2.44 -12.82
N LEU A 49 -7.05 -1.26 -13.41
CA LEU A 49 -7.71 -0.03 -13.03
C LEU A 49 -8.88 0.26 -13.97
N PRO A 50 -10.13 0.05 -13.53
CA PRO A 50 -11.31 0.39 -14.32
C PRO A 50 -11.45 1.90 -14.49
N GLY A 51 -11.96 2.32 -15.64
CA GLY A 51 -12.33 3.70 -15.90
C GLY A 51 -13.80 4.00 -15.58
N LYS A 52 -14.19 5.27 -15.74
CA LYS A 52 -15.56 5.75 -15.56
C LYS A 52 -16.46 5.29 -16.71
N GLU A 53 -15.96 5.43 -17.95
CA GLU A 53 -16.71 5.08 -19.13
C GLU A 53 -17.02 3.57 -19.18
N PRO A 54 -18.20 3.16 -19.67
CA PRO A 54 -18.53 1.76 -19.83
C PRO A 54 -17.43 0.95 -20.52
N PHE A 55 -17.08 -0.20 -19.92
CA PHE A 55 -16.03 -1.14 -20.35
C PHE A 55 -14.61 -0.59 -20.39
N SER A 56 -14.39 0.67 -19.99
CA SER A 56 -13.05 1.25 -20.04
C SER A 56 -12.12 0.68 -18.97
N VAL A 57 -10.88 0.46 -19.37
CA VAL A 57 -9.76 0.11 -18.50
C VAL A 57 -8.67 1.16 -18.72
N LYS A 58 -8.33 1.89 -17.67
CA LYS A 58 -7.30 2.94 -17.75
C LYS A 58 -5.90 2.35 -17.85
N GLU A 59 -5.63 1.36 -17.01
CA GLU A 59 -4.30 0.77 -16.91
C GLU A 59 -4.35 -0.66 -16.40
N VAL A 60 -3.39 -1.47 -16.82
CA VAL A 60 -3.07 -2.76 -16.22
C VAL A 60 -1.60 -2.73 -15.81
N MET A 61 -1.34 -3.13 -14.57
CA MET A 61 -0.01 -3.18 -13.97
C MET A 61 0.38 -4.63 -13.70
N GLN A 62 1.65 -4.95 -13.95
CA GLN A 62 2.23 -6.22 -13.50
C GLN A 62 3.35 -5.92 -12.50
N ASN A 63 3.21 -6.43 -11.27
CA ASN A 63 4.13 -6.13 -10.18
C ASN A 63 5.56 -6.52 -10.57
N GLN A 64 6.45 -5.54 -10.46
CA GLN A 64 7.89 -5.68 -10.64
C GLN A 64 8.32 -6.35 -11.96
N VAL A 65 7.66 -5.99 -13.03
CA VAL A 65 8.14 -6.23 -14.39
C VAL A 65 8.65 -4.92 -14.95
N PHE A 66 9.96 -4.82 -15.14
CA PHE A 66 10.65 -3.59 -15.47
C PHE A 66 11.24 -3.63 -16.86
N ALA A 67 11.37 -2.44 -17.45
CA ALA A 67 12.21 -2.17 -18.62
C ALA A 67 12.90 -0.81 -18.44
N TYR A 68 13.99 -0.58 -19.15
CA TYR A 68 14.67 0.70 -19.09
C TYR A 68 13.81 1.78 -19.75
N ASP A 69 13.46 2.80 -18.99
CA ASP A 69 12.74 3.99 -19.45
C ASP A 69 13.74 5.08 -19.81
N HIS A 70 13.92 5.32 -21.13
CA HIS A 70 14.84 6.36 -21.61
C HIS A 70 14.45 7.77 -21.20
N SER A 71 13.20 8.04 -20.86
CA SER A 71 12.74 9.35 -20.43
C SER A 71 13.05 9.62 -18.96
N ALA A 72 12.97 8.60 -18.12
CA ALA A 72 13.35 8.65 -16.71
C ALA A 72 14.85 8.37 -16.47
N GLY A 73 15.52 7.72 -17.42
CA GLY A 73 16.93 7.32 -17.33
C GLY A 73 17.17 6.15 -16.36
N VAL A 74 16.13 5.40 -16.02
CA VAL A 74 16.16 4.31 -15.04
C VAL A 74 15.31 3.12 -15.50
N ASN A 75 15.47 1.97 -14.85
CA ASN A 75 14.51 0.88 -14.98
C ASN A 75 13.19 1.30 -14.35
N ALA A 76 12.07 1.10 -15.04
CA ALA A 76 10.75 1.45 -14.56
C ALA A 76 9.75 0.31 -14.80
N VAL A 77 8.73 0.23 -13.95
CA VAL A 77 7.66 -0.75 -14.13
C VAL A 77 6.95 -0.52 -15.46
N VAL A 78 6.80 -1.56 -16.24
CA VAL A 78 6.15 -1.47 -17.56
C VAL A 78 4.63 -1.49 -17.43
N LYS A 79 3.96 -0.78 -18.34
CA LYS A 79 2.52 -0.90 -18.52
C LYS A 79 2.23 -2.28 -19.14
N ALA A 80 1.43 -3.09 -18.44
CA ALA A 80 1.00 -4.36 -19.01
C ALA A 80 -0.04 -4.14 -20.13
N PRO A 81 -0.17 -5.07 -21.08
CA PRO A 81 -1.16 -4.97 -22.15
C PRO A 81 -2.58 -5.01 -21.57
N VAL A 82 -3.47 -4.17 -22.08
CA VAL A 82 -4.89 -4.14 -21.67
C VAL A 82 -5.63 -5.28 -22.39
N PRO A 83 -6.12 -6.29 -21.66
CA PRO A 83 -6.78 -7.45 -22.27
C PRO A 83 -8.24 -7.17 -22.67
N PHE A 84 -8.87 -6.16 -22.06
CA PHE A 84 -10.29 -5.88 -22.21
C PHE A 84 -10.50 -4.49 -22.82
N LYS A 85 -10.65 -4.42 -24.12
CA LYS A 85 -11.11 -3.25 -24.88
C LYS A 85 -12.43 -3.60 -25.55
N VAL A 86 -13.46 -3.73 -24.73
CA VAL A 86 -14.79 -4.17 -25.15
C VAL A 86 -15.54 -3.03 -25.83
N SER A 87 -16.18 -3.33 -26.94
CA SER A 87 -17.21 -2.48 -27.53
C SER A 87 -18.53 -3.24 -27.66
N MET A 88 -19.64 -2.52 -27.49
CA MET A 88 -20.98 -3.04 -27.60
C MET A 88 -21.72 -2.28 -28.70
N CYS A 89 -22.33 -3.00 -29.62
CA CYS A 89 -23.20 -2.48 -30.65
C CYS A 89 -24.65 -2.92 -30.37
N VAL A 90 -25.59 -1.99 -30.38
CA VAL A 90 -27.03 -2.26 -30.19
C VAL A 90 -27.77 -1.83 -31.44
N ASP A 91 -28.40 -2.75 -32.15
CA ASP A 91 -29.11 -2.52 -33.43
C ASP A 91 -28.24 -1.77 -34.47
N GLY A 92 -26.94 -2.07 -34.54
CA GLY A 92 -25.99 -1.44 -35.44
C GLY A 92 -25.40 -0.11 -34.94
N ILE A 93 -25.80 0.38 -33.74
CA ILE A 93 -25.34 1.64 -33.16
C ILE A 93 -24.32 1.38 -32.07
N MET A 94 -23.18 2.07 -32.11
CA MET A 94 -22.12 1.99 -31.09
C MET A 94 -22.09 3.24 -30.18
N ASP A 95 -22.62 4.36 -30.64
CA ASP A 95 -22.73 5.62 -29.90
C ASP A 95 -24.12 5.73 -29.24
N TRP A 96 -24.30 5.00 -28.15
CA TRP A 96 -25.53 4.95 -27.38
C TRP A 96 -25.45 5.83 -26.12
N LYS A 97 -26.58 6.40 -25.73
CA LYS A 97 -26.69 7.24 -24.53
C LYS A 97 -26.66 6.36 -23.28
N VAL A 98 -25.80 6.73 -22.32
CA VAL A 98 -25.74 6.14 -20.99
C VAL A 98 -26.77 6.75 -20.07
N SER A 99 -27.50 5.91 -19.33
CA SER A 99 -28.37 6.31 -18.22
C SER A 99 -28.31 5.26 -17.10
N ASP A 100 -28.79 5.61 -15.91
CA ASP A 100 -28.80 4.74 -14.71
C ASP A 100 -27.44 4.09 -14.42
N TRP A 101 -26.38 4.88 -14.63
CA TRP A 101 -25.01 4.42 -14.42
C TRP A 101 -24.69 4.36 -12.93
N SER A 102 -23.97 3.32 -12.55
CA SER A 102 -23.41 3.17 -11.23
C SER A 102 -22.15 2.29 -11.22
N GLN A 103 -21.28 2.55 -10.28
CA GLN A 103 -20.13 1.67 -9.99
C GLN A 103 -20.04 1.34 -8.50
N THR A 104 -19.64 0.13 -8.21
CA THR A 104 -19.48 -0.38 -6.84
C THR A 104 -18.17 -1.15 -6.72
N ILE A 105 -17.42 -0.88 -5.65
CA ILE A 105 -16.28 -1.66 -5.21
C ILE A 105 -16.73 -2.51 -4.04
N ASP A 106 -16.73 -3.83 -4.18
CA ASP A 106 -16.91 -4.77 -3.08
C ASP A 106 -15.52 -5.21 -2.56
N MET A 107 -15.07 -4.59 -1.47
CA MET A 107 -13.75 -4.86 -0.89
C MET A 107 -13.67 -6.25 -0.27
N ARG A 108 -14.79 -6.78 0.22
CA ARG A 108 -14.82 -8.11 0.82
C ARG A 108 -14.51 -9.21 -0.18
N ARG A 109 -14.99 -9.02 -1.43
CA ARG A 109 -14.83 -9.98 -2.52
C ARG A 109 -13.78 -9.56 -3.54
N ALA A 110 -13.25 -8.34 -3.43
CA ALA A 110 -12.37 -7.71 -4.42
C ALA A 110 -12.96 -7.77 -5.84
N GLU A 111 -14.20 -7.33 -5.97
CA GLU A 111 -14.94 -7.25 -7.22
C GLU A 111 -15.30 -5.79 -7.53
N HIS A 112 -14.99 -5.34 -8.73
CA HIS A 112 -15.51 -4.08 -9.26
C HIS A 112 -16.72 -4.37 -10.12
N ARG A 113 -17.81 -3.61 -9.95
CA ARG A 113 -19.04 -3.77 -10.72
C ARG A 113 -19.47 -2.45 -11.31
N THR A 114 -19.91 -2.47 -12.57
CA THR A 114 -20.52 -1.34 -13.26
C THR A 114 -21.87 -1.74 -13.80
N CYS A 115 -22.88 -0.92 -13.57
CA CYS A 115 -24.23 -1.05 -14.11
C CYS A 115 -24.59 0.21 -14.91
N PHE A 116 -25.28 0.06 -16.05
CA PHE A 116 -25.82 1.18 -16.81
C PHE A 116 -26.94 0.73 -17.76
N ILE A 117 -27.65 1.69 -18.33
CA ILE A 117 -28.62 1.43 -19.42
C ILE A 117 -28.14 2.15 -20.67
N ALA A 118 -28.06 1.41 -21.79
CA ALA A 118 -27.75 1.94 -23.13
C ALA A 118 -29.04 2.19 -23.90
N ASP A 119 -29.27 3.44 -24.38
CA ASP A 119 -30.41 3.89 -25.20
C ASP A 119 -31.79 3.46 -24.70
N GLU A 120 -32.00 3.33 -23.38
CA GLU A 120 -33.22 2.77 -22.78
C GLU A 120 -33.61 1.39 -23.34
N LYS A 121 -32.68 0.69 -24.01
CA LYS A 121 -32.91 -0.60 -24.66
C LYS A 121 -32.22 -1.76 -23.96
N VAL A 122 -31.01 -1.55 -23.43
CA VAL A 122 -30.19 -2.63 -22.87
C VAL A 122 -29.69 -2.21 -21.49
N LYS A 123 -30.05 -3.00 -20.46
CA LYS A 123 -29.44 -2.88 -19.14
C LYS A 123 -28.19 -3.77 -19.11
N VAL A 124 -27.05 -3.16 -18.87
CA VAL A 124 -25.76 -3.83 -18.76
C VAL A 124 -25.31 -3.86 -17.30
N ASP A 125 -24.81 -5.01 -16.89
CA ASP A 125 -24.20 -5.25 -15.60
C ASP A 125 -22.93 -6.07 -15.82
N TYR A 126 -21.76 -5.50 -15.49
CA TYR A 126 -20.52 -6.24 -15.62
C TYR A 126 -19.64 -6.09 -14.40
N ARG A 127 -18.80 -7.12 -14.17
CA ARG A 127 -17.79 -7.11 -13.11
C ARG A 127 -16.40 -7.40 -13.64
N ILE A 128 -15.41 -6.87 -12.91
CA ILE A 128 -13.99 -7.10 -13.14
C ILE A 128 -13.39 -7.72 -11.88
N ILE A 129 -12.57 -8.76 -12.07
CA ILE A 129 -11.87 -9.49 -11.00
C ILE A 129 -10.41 -9.70 -11.43
N ALA A 130 -9.46 -9.42 -10.52
CA ALA A 130 -8.10 -9.93 -10.59
C ALA A 130 -8.01 -11.14 -9.65
N PHE A 131 -7.88 -12.35 -10.21
CA PHE A 131 -7.97 -13.58 -9.41
C PHE A 131 -6.82 -13.72 -8.40
N ARG A 132 -7.16 -13.85 -7.12
CA ARG A 132 -6.15 -13.97 -6.05
C ARG A 132 -5.40 -15.30 -6.07
N ASP A 133 -6.08 -16.39 -6.39
CA ASP A 133 -5.53 -17.75 -6.45
C ASP A 133 -4.90 -18.09 -7.81
N ASN A 134 -5.24 -17.34 -8.86
CA ASN A 134 -4.65 -17.42 -10.20
C ASN A 134 -4.08 -16.05 -10.59
N PRO A 135 -2.92 -15.67 -10.04
CA PRO A 135 -2.47 -14.27 -10.02
C PRO A 135 -2.15 -13.67 -11.40
N ASP A 136 -1.95 -14.49 -12.41
CA ASP A 136 -1.74 -14.02 -13.78
C ASP A 136 -3.06 -13.83 -14.56
N CYS A 137 -4.23 -14.07 -13.92
CA CYS A 137 -5.52 -14.08 -14.59
C CYS A 137 -6.45 -12.95 -14.15
N LEU A 138 -7.13 -12.37 -15.13
CA LEU A 138 -8.15 -11.33 -15.02
C LEU A 138 -9.46 -11.80 -15.63
N LEU A 139 -10.59 -11.37 -15.09
CA LEU A 139 -11.94 -11.67 -15.58
C LEU A 139 -12.71 -10.38 -15.83
N MET A 140 -13.43 -10.31 -16.93
CA MET A 140 -14.56 -9.39 -17.15
C MET A 140 -15.79 -10.22 -17.54
N GLU A 141 -16.83 -10.19 -16.71
CA GLU A 141 -18.09 -10.91 -16.95
C GLU A 141 -19.21 -9.91 -17.17
N ILE A 142 -19.88 -9.99 -18.32
CA ILE A 142 -20.88 -9.02 -18.79
C ILE A 142 -22.24 -9.72 -18.94
N ASN A 143 -23.29 -9.13 -18.38
CA ASN A 143 -24.67 -9.50 -18.56
C ASN A 143 -25.42 -8.33 -19.21
N ALA A 144 -25.88 -8.48 -20.44
CA ALA A 144 -26.64 -7.49 -21.17
C ALA A 144 -28.09 -7.94 -21.32
N LYS A 145 -29.01 -7.34 -20.55
CA LYS A 145 -30.44 -7.66 -20.56
C LYS A 145 -31.19 -6.70 -21.47
N ALA A 146 -31.85 -7.25 -22.49
CA ALA A 146 -32.72 -6.48 -23.35
C ALA A 146 -33.96 -5.97 -22.56
N LEU A 147 -34.17 -4.68 -22.54
CA LEU A 147 -35.39 -4.00 -22.01
C LEU A 147 -36.44 -3.87 -23.11
N LYS A 148 -36.00 -3.74 -24.37
CA LYS A 148 -36.79 -3.74 -25.60
C LYS A 148 -36.16 -4.76 -26.57
N PRO A 149 -36.92 -5.33 -27.52
CA PRO A 149 -36.31 -6.21 -28.52
C PRO A 149 -35.17 -5.50 -29.25
N CYS A 150 -34.01 -6.14 -29.32
CA CYS A 150 -32.82 -5.59 -29.98
C CYS A 150 -31.81 -6.68 -30.32
N THR A 151 -30.89 -6.35 -31.21
CA THR A 151 -29.68 -7.16 -31.49
C THR A 151 -28.50 -6.54 -30.78
N ILE A 152 -27.77 -7.35 -30.01
CA ILE A 152 -26.56 -6.93 -29.29
C ILE A 152 -25.39 -7.67 -29.87
N VAL A 153 -24.31 -6.95 -30.17
CA VAL A 153 -23.04 -7.51 -30.62
C VAL A 153 -21.92 -6.97 -29.71
N PHE A 154 -21.14 -7.87 -29.14
CA PHE A 154 -19.91 -7.54 -28.42
C PHE A 154 -18.70 -7.80 -29.29
N SER A 155 -17.67 -6.99 -29.15
CA SER A 155 -16.34 -7.30 -29.66
C SER A 155 -15.29 -6.89 -28.63
N ASN A 156 -14.17 -7.63 -28.59
CA ASN A 156 -13.03 -7.29 -27.75
C ASN A 156 -11.78 -7.16 -28.61
N ARG A 157 -11.03 -6.08 -28.39
CA ARG A 157 -9.70 -5.87 -28.93
C ARG A 157 -8.73 -5.72 -27.77
N SER A 158 -7.79 -6.66 -27.64
CA SER A 158 -6.71 -6.53 -26.66
C SER A 158 -5.54 -5.74 -27.23
N ASP A 159 -4.69 -5.20 -26.36
CA ASP A 159 -3.39 -4.65 -26.78
C ASP A 159 -2.47 -5.77 -27.31
N SER A 160 -1.46 -5.40 -28.11
CA SER A 160 -0.32 -6.26 -28.38
C SER A 160 0.58 -6.33 -27.13
N CYS A 161 1.23 -7.47 -26.95
CA CYS A 161 2.20 -7.63 -25.86
C CYS A 161 3.47 -6.83 -26.12
N LEU A 162 4.09 -6.36 -25.04
CA LEU A 162 5.45 -5.85 -25.04
C LEU A 162 6.45 -7.02 -25.07
N ASP A 163 7.69 -6.74 -25.48
CA ASP A 163 8.77 -7.72 -25.42
C ASP A 163 8.91 -8.25 -23.97
N GLY A 164 9.09 -9.56 -23.85
CA GLY A 164 9.16 -10.22 -22.55
C GLY A 164 7.82 -10.53 -21.90
N MET A 165 6.68 -10.14 -22.50
CA MET A 165 5.34 -10.46 -22.03
C MET A 165 4.59 -11.38 -23.01
N ARG A 166 3.68 -12.19 -22.46
CA ARG A 166 2.74 -13.02 -23.21
C ARG A 166 1.34 -12.82 -22.67
N MET A 167 0.35 -12.77 -23.53
CA MET A 167 -1.04 -12.63 -23.13
C MET A 167 -1.95 -13.49 -24.02
N ALA A 168 -2.95 -14.11 -23.40
CA ALA A 168 -4.06 -14.72 -24.10
C ALA A 168 -5.38 -14.23 -23.53
N VAL A 169 -6.40 -14.13 -24.37
CA VAL A 169 -7.77 -13.79 -23.99
C VAL A 169 -8.71 -14.83 -24.57
N ARG A 170 -9.55 -15.43 -23.72
CA ARG A 170 -10.60 -16.38 -24.12
C ARG A 170 -11.96 -15.73 -23.92
N CYS A 171 -12.75 -15.69 -24.98
CA CYS A 171 -14.17 -15.34 -24.92
C CYS A 171 -15.01 -16.57 -24.62
N ILE A 172 -15.95 -16.45 -23.70
CA ILE A 172 -16.87 -17.53 -23.29
C ILE A 172 -18.30 -17.00 -23.43
N GLY A 173 -19.14 -17.78 -24.09
CA GLY A 173 -20.50 -17.41 -24.45
C GLY A 173 -20.60 -16.99 -25.92
N ARG A 174 -21.75 -16.38 -26.27
CA ARG A 174 -21.96 -15.79 -27.60
C ARG A 174 -21.61 -14.32 -27.56
N ASP A 175 -21.03 -13.83 -28.62
CA ASP A 175 -20.71 -12.42 -28.84
C ASP A 175 -21.86 -11.64 -29.50
N GLU A 176 -22.84 -12.34 -30.09
CA GLU A 176 -24.02 -11.76 -30.75
C GLU A 176 -25.30 -12.50 -30.36
N ALA A 177 -26.37 -11.73 -30.19
CA ALA A 177 -27.74 -12.27 -30.03
C ALA A 177 -28.79 -11.23 -30.40
N THR A 178 -29.86 -11.68 -31.12
CA THR A 178 -31.12 -10.97 -31.21
C THR A 178 -32.02 -11.39 -30.06
N LEU A 179 -32.41 -10.48 -29.20
CA LEU A 179 -33.07 -10.72 -27.94
C LEU A 179 -34.49 -10.12 -27.92
N ARG A 180 -35.40 -10.80 -27.27
CA ARG A 180 -36.70 -10.24 -26.84
C ARG A 180 -36.53 -9.47 -25.54
N ALA A 181 -37.46 -8.59 -25.23
CA ALA A 181 -37.50 -7.92 -23.94
C ALA A 181 -37.46 -8.94 -22.78
N GLY A 182 -36.58 -8.72 -21.83
CA GLY A 182 -36.34 -9.59 -20.67
C GLY A 182 -35.26 -10.66 -20.84
N GLU A 183 -34.85 -10.99 -22.07
CA GLU A 183 -33.76 -11.95 -22.34
C GLU A 183 -32.37 -11.31 -22.08
N THR A 184 -31.38 -12.15 -21.79
CA THR A 184 -30.01 -11.71 -21.42
C THR A 184 -28.96 -12.40 -22.27
N LEU A 185 -28.05 -11.63 -22.87
CA LEU A 185 -26.81 -12.10 -23.45
C LEU A 185 -25.73 -12.07 -22.37
N LYS A 186 -25.07 -13.21 -22.18
CA LYS A 186 -23.88 -13.32 -21.32
C LYS A 186 -22.63 -13.38 -22.17
N TYR A 187 -21.66 -12.53 -21.88
CA TYR A 187 -20.37 -12.47 -22.54
C TYR A 187 -19.26 -12.36 -21.50
N THR A 188 -18.36 -13.33 -21.47
CA THR A 188 -17.29 -13.41 -20.47
C THR A 188 -15.94 -13.44 -21.13
N LEU A 189 -15.04 -12.60 -20.65
CA LEU A 189 -13.65 -12.52 -21.07
C LEU A 189 -12.75 -12.98 -19.92
N LEU A 190 -11.93 -13.99 -20.20
CA LEU A 190 -10.89 -14.48 -19.30
C LEU A 190 -9.53 -14.19 -19.95
N ALA A 191 -8.68 -13.46 -19.26
CA ALA A 191 -7.34 -13.11 -19.72
C ALA A 191 -6.27 -13.70 -18.82
N CYS A 192 -5.12 -14.04 -19.39
CA CYS A 192 -3.89 -14.37 -18.67
C CYS A 192 -2.75 -13.53 -19.23
N ILE A 193 -2.01 -12.86 -18.32
CA ILE A 193 -0.83 -12.04 -18.66
C ILE A 193 0.36 -12.58 -17.87
N GLN A 194 1.41 -12.94 -18.59
CA GLN A 194 2.60 -13.59 -18.03
C GLN A 194 3.88 -12.97 -18.57
N THR A 195 4.96 -13.14 -17.82
CA THR A 195 6.32 -12.96 -18.38
C THR A 195 6.73 -14.18 -19.20
N SER A 196 7.65 -13.98 -20.13
CA SER A 196 8.13 -15.06 -21.03
C SER A 196 8.83 -16.22 -20.30
N SER A 197 9.26 -16.01 -19.05
CA SER A 197 9.98 -17.01 -18.26
C SER A 197 9.10 -18.11 -17.65
N GLN A 198 7.77 -18.01 -17.72
CA GLN A 198 6.87 -19.00 -17.11
C GLN A 198 6.72 -20.24 -18.02
N GLU A 199 6.65 -21.43 -17.39
CA GLU A 199 6.61 -22.72 -18.11
C GLU A 199 5.32 -22.88 -18.94
N LYS A 200 4.16 -22.63 -18.31
CA LYS A 200 2.86 -22.74 -19.01
C LYS A 200 2.61 -21.50 -19.85
N THR A 201 2.04 -21.69 -21.02
CA THR A 201 1.58 -20.56 -21.85
C THR A 201 0.30 -19.95 -21.28
N PRO A 202 0.02 -18.66 -21.56
CA PRO A 202 -1.23 -18.03 -21.17
C PRO A 202 -2.48 -18.81 -21.65
N GLU A 203 -2.42 -19.39 -22.86
CA GLU A 203 -3.49 -20.22 -23.44
C GLU A 203 -3.72 -21.49 -22.63
N GLU A 204 -2.66 -22.18 -22.22
CA GLU A 204 -2.76 -23.38 -21.38
C GLU A 204 -3.39 -23.06 -20.03
N VAL A 205 -3.01 -21.93 -19.42
CA VAL A 205 -3.58 -21.48 -18.15
C VAL A 205 -5.08 -21.21 -18.27
N ILE A 206 -5.51 -20.36 -19.22
CA ILE A 206 -6.92 -19.99 -19.36
C ILE A 206 -7.80 -21.15 -19.85
N ASN A 207 -7.27 -22.09 -20.64
CA ASN A 207 -8.02 -23.25 -21.11
C ASN A 207 -8.24 -24.28 -20.01
N GLY A 208 -7.32 -24.36 -19.04
CA GLY A 208 -7.46 -25.22 -17.86
C GLY A 208 -8.33 -24.64 -16.75
N LEU A 209 -8.82 -23.39 -16.86
CA LEU A 209 -9.51 -22.69 -15.78
C LEU A 209 -11.04 -22.74 -15.96
N ASP A 210 -11.73 -23.31 -14.99
CA ASP A 210 -13.17 -23.15 -14.82
C ASP A 210 -13.49 -21.84 -14.13
N VAL A 211 -14.25 -20.97 -14.75
CA VAL A 211 -14.52 -19.60 -14.28
C VAL A 211 -15.31 -19.60 -12.97
N ALA A 212 -16.31 -20.47 -12.83
CA ALA A 212 -17.15 -20.51 -11.63
C ALA A 212 -16.35 -20.98 -10.41
N ASP A 213 -15.51 -21.98 -10.60
CA ASP A 213 -14.62 -22.48 -9.56
C ASP A 213 -13.51 -21.46 -9.22
N ALA A 214 -12.94 -20.79 -10.20
CA ALA A 214 -11.96 -19.71 -9.98
C ALA A 214 -12.54 -18.54 -9.17
N ILE A 215 -13.78 -18.12 -9.46
CA ILE A 215 -14.47 -17.09 -8.66
C ILE A 215 -14.66 -17.55 -7.21
N LYS A 216 -15.04 -18.82 -7.00
CA LYS A 216 -15.20 -19.39 -5.65
C LYS A 216 -13.89 -19.40 -4.88
N ARG A 217 -12.79 -19.84 -5.51
CA ARG A 217 -11.45 -19.85 -4.91
C ARG A 217 -10.94 -18.43 -4.63
N HIS A 218 -11.15 -17.50 -5.57
CA HIS A 218 -10.81 -16.09 -5.38
C HIS A 218 -11.47 -15.50 -4.13
N ARG A 219 -12.78 -15.69 -3.97
CA ARG A 219 -13.54 -15.22 -2.80
C ARG A 219 -13.02 -15.85 -1.51
N LYS A 220 -12.75 -17.16 -1.52
CA LYS A 220 -12.15 -17.84 -0.38
C LYS A 220 -10.77 -17.29 -0.01
N ALA A 221 -9.93 -16.99 -1.01
CA ALA A 221 -8.61 -16.40 -0.77
C ALA A 221 -8.72 -15.00 -0.13
N TRP A 222 -9.72 -14.20 -0.51
CA TRP A 222 -9.97 -12.92 0.15
C TRP A 222 -10.57 -13.08 1.55
N GLU A 223 -11.43 -14.06 1.79
CA GLU A 223 -11.91 -14.40 3.14
C GLU A 223 -10.74 -14.75 4.08
N GLU A 224 -9.73 -15.46 3.59
CA GLU A 224 -8.51 -15.74 4.37
C GLU A 224 -7.70 -14.47 4.68
N LEU A 225 -7.56 -13.54 3.72
CA LEU A 225 -6.88 -12.26 3.93
C LEU A 225 -7.60 -11.42 4.99
N TRP A 226 -8.94 -11.36 4.94
CA TRP A 226 -9.76 -10.61 5.88
C TRP A 226 -9.85 -11.22 7.28
N LYS A 227 -9.15 -12.33 7.55
CA LYS A 227 -8.91 -12.78 8.94
C LYS A 227 -8.05 -11.79 9.71
N GLY A 228 -7.12 -11.08 9.04
CA GLY A 228 -6.50 -9.88 9.58
C GLY A 228 -7.39 -8.67 9.30
N ASP A 229 -8.07 -8.13 10.30
CA ASP A 229 -9.05 -7.04 10.12
C ASP A 229 -8.98 -6.01 11.25
N ILE A 230 -9.49 -4.83 10.97
CA ILE A 230 -9.67 -3.74 11.93
C ILE A 230 -11.11 -3.27 11.84
N ILE A 231 -11.83 -3.31 12.98
CA ILE A 231 -13.21 -2.87 13.08
C ILE A 231 -13.29 -1.71 14.07
N ILE A 232 -13.86 -0.61 13.60
CA ILE A 232 -14.13 0.60 14.38
C ILE A 232 -15.63 0.78 14.51
N GLU A 233 -16.17 0.66 15.71
CA GLU A 233 -17.58 0.93 15.96
C GLU A 233 -17.80 2.39 16.38
N GLY A 234 -18.84 3.01 15.84
CA GLY A 234 -19.26 4.38 16.17
C GLY A 234 -18.77 5.46 15.21
N ASP A 235 -17.84 5.12 14.30
CA ASP A 235 -17.34 6.06 13.29
C ASP A 235 -17.27 5.39 11.90
N THR A 236 -18.39 5.40 11.21
CA THR A 236 -18.55 4.77 9.88
C THR A 236 -17.51 5.30 8.88
N LYS A 237 -17.22 6.62 8.91
CA LYS A 237 -16.24 7.20 7.98
C LYS A 237 -14.82 6.70 8.24
N ALA A 238 -14.41 6.65 9.49
CA ALA A 238 -13.11 6.07 9.86
C ALA A 238 -13.03 4.60 9.46
N GLN A 239 -14.11 3.82 9.66
CA GLN A 239 -14.17 2.41 9.26
C GLN A 239 -14.06 2.22 7.75
N GLU A 240 -14.75 3.03 6.94
CA GLU A 240 -14.63 2.98 5.46
C GLU A 240 -13.19 3.23 5.00
N VAL A 241 -12.55 4.29 5.54
CA VAL A 241 -11.19 4.66 5.18
C VAL A 241 -10.18 3.58 5.60
N VAL A 242 -10.31 3.06 6.82
CA VAL A 242 -9.47 1.96 7.32
C VAL A 242 -9.63 0.71 6.47
N ARG A 243 -10.86 0.37 6.08
CA ARG A 243 -11.14 -0.79 5.23
C ARG A 243 -10.55 -0.64 3.83
N MET A 244 -10.68 0.54 3.22
CA MET A 244 -10.07 0.84 1.93
C MET A 244 -8.53 0.79 2.02
N ALA A 245 -7.95 1.29 3.11
CA ALA A 245 -6.51 1.22 3.34
C ALA A 245 -6.00 -0.24 3.43
N LEU A 246 -6.69 -1.09 4.20
CA LEU A 246 -6.39 -2.54 4.27
C LEU A 246 -6.56 -3.22 2.92
N PHE A 247 -7.63 -2.91 2.18
CA PHE A 247 -7.87 -3.45 0.85
C PHE A 247 -6.73 -3.14 -0.11
N ASN A 248 -6.23 -1.90 -0.11
CA ASN A 248 -5.11 -1.49 -0.95
C ASN A 248 -3.81 -2.19 -0.57
N LEU A 249 -3.51 -2.38 0.72
CA LEU A 249 -2.34 -3.16 1.17
C LEU A 249 -2.45 -4.64 0.74
N TYR A 250 -3.59 -5.29 1.01
CA TYR A 250 -3.78 -6.71 0.69
C TYR A 250 -3.78 -7.00 -0.81
N SER A 251 -4.25 -6.05 -1.62
CA SER A 251 -4.24 -6.18 -3.08
C SER A 251 -2.85 -5.98 -3.69
N SER A 252 -1.94 -5.26 -3.02
CA SER A 252 -0.66 -4.84 -3.61
C SER A 252 0.46 -5.88 -3.53
N CYS A 253 0.38 -6.85 -2.62
CA CYS A 253 1.35 -7.94 -2.49
C CYS A 253 0.66 -9.25 -2.12
N ARG A 254 1.38 -10.35 -2.21
CA ARG A 254 0.89 -11.69 -1.88
C ARG A 254 1.95 -12.53 -1.21
N GLU A 255 1.50 -13.43 -0.34
CA GLU A 255 2.34 -14.42 0.32
C GLU A 255 3.11 -15.26 -0.69
N GLY A 256 4.38 -15.55 -0.40
CA GLY A 256 5.26 -16.42 -1.17
C GLY A 256 5.66 -15.88 -2.55
N SER A 257 5.37 -14.61 -2.86
CA SER A 257 5.74 -14.04 -4.16
C SER A 257 7.21 -13.60 -4.27
N GLY A 258 7.88 -13.33 -3.14
CA GLY A 258 9.21 -12.70 -3.11
C GLY A 258 9.20 -11.28 -3.70
N LEU A 259 8.02 -10.64 -3.74
CA LEU A 259 7.82 -9.28 -4.20
C LEU A 259 7.47 -8.37 -3.02
N SER A 260 7.68 -7.06 -3.20
CA SER A 260 7.33 -6.02 -2.23
C SER A 260 6.26 -5.06 -2.79
N ILE A 261 5.95 -4.01 -2.03
CA ILE A 261 4.89 -3.04 -2.37
C ILE A 261 5.54 -1.70 -2.71
N PRO A 262 5.39 -1.21 -3.96
CA PRO A 262 5.79 0.14 -4.31
C PRO A 262 4.83 1.18 -3.70
N PRO A 263 5.22 2.47 -3.59
CA PRO A 263 4.40 3.52 -2.97
C PRO A 263 2.98 3.64 -3.53
N MET A 264 2.80 3.39 -4.84
CA MET A 264 1.49 3.45 -5.52
C MET A 264 0.80 2.08 -5.63
N GLY A 265 1.32 1.05 -4.98
CA GLY A 265 0.79 -0.32 -5.09
C GLY A 265 0.72 -0.79 -6.55
N LEU A 266 -0.43 -1.35 -6.93
CA LEU A 266 -0.69 -1.81 -8.31
C LEU A 266 -1.76 -0.94 -9.01
N SER A 267 -1.87 0.33 -8.63
CA SER A 267 -2.87 1.26 -9.15
C SER A 267 -2.27 2.30 -10.12
N ALA A 268 -0.98 2.60 -10.00
CA ALA A 268 -0.30 3.57 -10.85
C ALA A 268 1.20 3.29 -10.93
N ARG A 269 1.85 3.84 -11.98
CA ARG A 269 3.30 3.70 -12.21
C ARG A 269 4.14 4.82 -11.57
N GLY A 270 3.54 5.61 -10.68
CA GLY A 270 4.26 6.62 -9.93
C GLY A 270 5.46 6.01 -9.18
N TYR A 271 6.51 6.79 -9.02
CA TYR A 271 7.78 6.32 -8.46
C TYR A 271 8.38 5.13 -9.23
N ASN A 272 8.12 5.06 -10.53
CA ASN A 272 8.62 4.02 -11.43
C ASN A 272 8.33 2.56 -10.99
N GLY A 273 7.47 2.36 -9.98
CA GLY A 273 7.20 1.06 -9.37
C GLY A 273 8.34 0.52 -8.50
N HIS A 274 9.30 1.36 -8.12
CA HIS A 274 10.43 1.01 -7.26
C HIS A 274 10.00 0.76 -5.82
N ILE A 275 10.86 0.06 -5.08
CA ILE A 275 10.67 -0.22 -3.66
C ILE A 275 11.58 0.69 -2.84
N PHE A 276 10.95 1.49 -1.98
CA PHE A 276 11.56 2.45 -1.06
C PHE A 276 11.46 1.96 0.39
N TRP A 277 11.88 2.78 1.35
CA TRP A 277 11.65 2.60 2.78
C TRP A 277 10.15 2.56 3.14
N ASP A 278 9.30 3.06 2.25
CA ASP A 278 7.84 2.97 2.31
C ASP A 278 7.36 1.56 2.63
N ALA A 279 8.01 0.58 2.00
CA ALA A 279 7.71 -0.82 2.23
C ALA A 279 8.00 -1.22 3.68
N GLU A 280 9.21 -0.97 4.17
CA GLU A 280 9.70 -1.46 5.45
C GLU A 280 9.14 -0.67 6.66
N MET A 281 9.03 0.66 6.54
CA MET A 281 8.68 1.50 7.69
C MET A 281 7.19 1.83 7.77
N TRP A 282 6.47 1.81 6.65
CA TRP A 282 5.09 2.26 6.63
C TRP A 282 4.08 1.12 6.43
N MET A 283 4.31 0.23 5.47
CA MET A 283 3.38 -0.85 5.11
C MET A 283 3.66 -2.15 5.85
N TYR A 284 4.93 -2.53 5.97
CA TYR A 284 5.37 -3.76 6.60
C TYR A 284 4.91 -3.95 8.06
N PRO A 285 4.97 -2.93 8.95
CA PRO A 285 4.57 -3.11 10.35
C PRO A 285 3.09 -3.51 10.50
N VAL A 286 2.23 -3.02 9.63
CA VAL A 286 0.81 -3.38 9.57
C VAL A 286 0.65 -4.84 9.14
N LEU A 287 1.30 -5.22 8.05
CA LEU A 287 1.21 -6.56 7.47
C LEU A 287 1.87 -7.61 8.37
N LEU A 288 2.95 -7.25 9.07
CA LEU A 288 3.60 -8.14 10.04
C LEU A 288 2.64 -8.63 11.13
N LEU A 289 1.70 -7.80 11.56
CA LEU A 289 0.72 -8.17 12.56
C LEU A 289 -0.53 -8.84 11.97
N LEU A 290 -1.03 -8.34 10.85
CA LEU A 290 -2.31 -8.77 10.30
C LEU A 290 -2.18 -9.92 9.28
N ASN A 291 -1.15 -9.90 8.44
CA ASN A 291 -0.88 -10.90 7.38
C ASN A 291 0.61 -11.17 7.23
N PRO A 292 1.24 -11.88 8.19
CA PRO A 292 2.69 -12.09 8.23
C PRO A 292 3.24 -12.81 6.98
N GLY A 293 2.43 -13.59 6.27
CA GLY A 293 2.85 -14.21 5.00
C GLY A 293 3.12 -13.18 3.90
N ILE A 294 2.37 -12.07 3.85
CA ILE A 294 2.65 -10.96 2.93
C ILE A 294 3.90 -10.22 3.39
N ALA A 295 4.04 -9.95 4.70
CA ALA A 295 5.22 -9.31 5.25
C ALA A 295 6.50 -10.13 4.97
N ASP A 296 6.43 -11.46 5.08
CA ASP A 296 7.53 -12.36 4.73
C ASP A 296 7.92 -12.28 3.25
N SER A 297 6.97 -12.07 2.33
CA SER A 297 7.27 -11.80 0.91
C SER A 297 8.05 -10.51 0.70
N MET A 298 7.64 -9.44 1.40
CA MET A 298 8.34 -8.14 1.31
C MET A 298 9.78 -8.25 1.81
N LEU A 299 9.98 -8.98 2.90
CA LEU A 299 11.32 -9.24 3.43
C LEU A 299 12.14 -10.13 2.51
N GLN A 300 11.51 -11.15 1.89
CA GLN A 300 12.16 -12.03 0.91
C GLN A 300 12.63 -11.24 -0.31
N TYR A 301 11.89 -10.22 -0.75
CA TYR A 301 12.34 -9.32 -1.81
C TYR A 301 13.73 -8.74 -1.54
N ARG A 302 13.99 -8.28 -0.32
CA ARG A 302 15.30 -7.73 0.08
C ARG A 302 16.36 -8.83 0.17
N LEU A 303 16.00 -9.99 0.74
CA LEU A 303 16.91 -11.15 0.88
C LEU A 303 17.39 -11.70 -0.48
N ASP A 304 16.51 -11.70 -1.48
CA ASP A 304 16.85 -12.19 -2.82
C ASP A 304 17.75 -11.21 -3.62
N ARG A 305 17.99 -9.99 -3.08
CA ARG A 305 18.68 -8.89 -3.78
C ARG A 305 19.87 -8.30 -3.02
N LEU A 306 20.51 -9.12 -2.20
CA LEU A 306 21.67 -8.68 -1.41
C LEU A 306 22.86 -8.28 -2.28
N GLU A 307 23.00 -8.86 -3.48
CA GLU A 307 24.11 -8.57 -4.39
C GLU A 307 24.10 -7.12 -4.85
N GLY A 308 22.92 -6.56 -5.16
CA GLY A 308 22.77 -5.13 -5.51
C GLY A 308 23.22 -4.21 -4.36
N ALA A 309 22.77 -4.51 -3.13
CA ALA A 309 23.16 -3.74 -1.95
C ALA A 309 24.67 -3.84 -1.63
N TRP A 310 25.25 -5.02 -1.83
CA TRP A 310 26.69 -5.22 -1.67
C TRP A 310 27.51 -4.48 -2.74
N ALA A 311 27.10 -4.56 -4.00
CA ALA A 311 27.76 -3.85 -5.10
C ALA A 311 27.75 -2.33 -4.86
N ARG A 312 26.59 -1.79 -4.41
CA ARG A 312 26.42 -0.39 -4.09
C ARG A 312 27.33 0.06 -2.94
N ALA A 313 27.42 -0.69 -1.84
CA ALA A 313 28.35 -0.36 -0.76
C ALA A 313 29.80 -0.19 -1.28
N ARG A 314 30.24 -1.11 -2.12
CA ARG A 314 31.59 -1.06 -2.71
C ARG A 314 31.79 0.11 -3.68
N GLU A 315 30.78 0.46 -4.47
CA GLU A 315 30.82 1.62 -5.36
C GLU A 315 31.10 2.92 -4.59
N PHE A 316 30.50 3.03 -3.40
CA PHE A 316 30.71 4.18 -2.50
C PHE A 316 31.94 4.04 -1.58
N GLY A 317 32.68 2.93 -1.67
CA GLY A 317 33.86 2.69 -0.85
C GLY A 317 33.54 2.21 0.58
N TYR A 318 32.33 1.69 0.80
CA TYR A 318 31.89 1.13 2.08
C TYR A 318 31.95 -0.40 2.08
N GLU A 319 31.84 -0.98 3.28
CA GLU A 319 31.72 -2.42 3.51
C GLU A 319 30.24 -2.81 3.66
N GLY A 320 29.94 -4.11 3.69
CA GLY A 320 28.64 -4.66 4.01
C GLY A 320 27.56 -4.42 2.95
N LEU A 321 26.36 -4.06 3.39
CA LEU A 321 25.17 -3.91 2.54
C LEU A 321 24.60 -2.50 2.64
N MET A 322 24.68 -1.74 1.55
CA MET A 322 24.04 -0.45 1.37
C MET A 322 22.86 -0.60 0.42
N PHE A 323 21.65 -0.71 0.97
CA PHE A 323 20.44 -0.85 0.15
C PHE A 323 20.17 0.42 -0.65
N PRO A 324 19.65 0.30 -1.91
CA PRO A 324 19.30 1.44 -2.73
C PRO A 324 18.11 2.21 -2.17
N TRP A 325 18.08 3.53 -2.42
CA TRP A 325 16.92 4.35 -2.09
C TRP A 325 15.69 3.91 -2.90
N GLU A 326 15.82 3.86 -4.22
CA GLU A 326 14.82 3.33 -5.14
C GLU A 326 15.27 1.98 -5.70
N SER A 327 14.81 0.88 -5.13
CA SER A 327 15.19 -0.47 -5.56
C SER A 327 14.38 -0.91 -6.78
N ASP A 328 15.07 -1.29 -7.86
CA ASP A 328 14.46 -1.97 -9.01
C ASP A 328 14.28 -3.47 -8.77
N ILE A 329 13.88 -4.22 -9.82
CA ILE A 329 13.63 -5.67 -9.73
C ILE A 329 14.86 -6.48 -9.34
N ASP A 330 16.06 -6.01 -9.68
CA ASP A 330 17.32 -6.71 -9.40
C ASP A 330 17.98 -6.22 -8.09
N GLY A 331 17.38 -5.22 -7.42
CA GLY A 331 17.89 -4.63 -6.20
C GLY A 331 18.97 -3.58 -6.42
N ASN A 332 19.07 -3.07 -7.65
CA ASN A 332 19.96 -1.98 -7.99
C ASN A 332 19.35 -0.62 -7.66
N GLU A 333 20.22 0.38 -7.48
CA GLU A 333 19.80 1.78 -7.35
C GLU A 333 19.23 2.28 -8.68
N SER A 334 18.00 2.73 -8.63
CA SER A 334 17.27 3.24 -9.80
C SER A 334 16.59 4.58 -9.52
N THR A 335 17.11 5.35 -8.55
CA THR A 335 16.72 6.73 -8.33
C THR A 335 17.11 7.56 -9.55
N PRO A 336 16.21 8.40 -10.09
CA PRO A 336 16.56 9.31 -11.17
C PRO A 336 17.77 10.17 -10.83
N THR A 337 18.68 10.34 -11.78
CA THR A 337 20.00 10.97 -11.55
C THR A 337 19.95 12.43 -11.10
N TRP A 338 18.80 13.08 -11.20
CA TRP A 338 18.60 14.45 -10.71
C TRP A 338 18.27 14.50 -9.21
N ALA A 339 17.90 13.38 -8.58
CA ALA A 339 17.50 13.33 -7.19
C ALA A 339 18.67 12.95 -6.29
N LEU A 340 19.01 13.82 -5.34
CA LEU A 340 20.10 13.59 -4.39
C LEU A 340 19.81 12.49 -3.36
N THR A 341 18.56 12.07 -3.25
CA THR A 341 18.15 10.94 -2.40
C THR A 341 18.87 9.66 -2.80
N GLY A 342 19.02 9.38 -4.10
CA GLY A 342 19.75 8.22 -4.59
C GLY A 342 21.14 8.08 -3.94
N PRO A 343 22.07 8.98 -4.14
CA PRO A 343 23.42 8.88 -3.56
C PRO A 343 23.52 9.14 -2.05
N LEU A 344 22.58 9.88 -1.43
CA LEU A 344 22.78 10.43 -0.09
C LEU A 344 21.75 9.97 0.97
N GLU A 345 20.62 9.35 0.61
CA GLU A 345 19.61 8.93 1.58
C GLU A 345 19.89 7.49 2.06
N HIS A 346 20.64 7.38 3.15
CA HIS A 346 21.27 6.13 3.58
C HIS A 346 20.47 5.36 4.65
N HIS A 347 19.49 6.00 5.29
CA HIS A 347 18.69 5.37 6.35
C HIS A 347 17.92 4.15 5.88
N ILE A 348 17.59 4.04 4.58
CA ILE A 348 16.93 2.87 3.99
C ILE A 348 17.60 1.55 4.38
N SER A 349 18.93 1.52 4.48
CA SER A 349 19.66 0.31 4.87
C SER A 349 19.33 -0.11 6.31
N ALA A 350 19.25 0.87 7.22
CA ALA A 350 18.84 0.63 8.60
C ALA A 350 17.37 0.18 8.69
N ASP A 351 16.48 0.76 7.87
CA ASP A 351 15.04 0.44 7.85
C ASP A 351 14.80 -1.03 7.46
N VAL A 352 15.54 -1.54 6.48
CA VAL A 352 15.49 -2.96 6.08
C VAL A 352 15.94 -3.87 7.23
N ALA A 353 17.01 -3.51 7.95
CA ALA A 353 17.48 -4.29 9.10
C ALA A 353 16.47 -4.25 10.27
N ILE A 354 15.86 -3.10 10.52
CA ILE A 354 14.81 -2.94 11.55
C ILE A 354 13.60 -3.81 11.23
N ALA A 355 13.15 -3.83 9.98
CA ALA A 355 12.04 -4.70 9.54
C ALA A 355 12.37 -6.19 9.76
N ALA A 356 13.59 -6.62 9.41
CA ALA A 356 14.06 -7.98 9.63
C ALA A 356 14.09 -8.34 11.13
N TRP A 357 14.54 -7.43 11.98
CA TRP A 357 14.56 -7.62 13.43
C TRP A 357 13.14 -7.67 14.03
N ASN A 358 12.25 -6.77 13.61
CA ASN A 358 10.85 -6.74 14.04
C ASN A 358 10.13 -8.06 13.73
N ARG A 359 10.47 -8.72 12.60
CA ARG A 359 9.94 -10.05 12.28
C ARG A 359 10.27 -11.07 13.38
N TYR A 360 11.52 -11.06 13.86
CA TYR A 360 11.92 -11.92 14.97
C TYR A 360 11.25 -11.50 16.29
N LEU A 361 11.21 -10.22 16.61
CA LEU A 361 10.57 -9.75 17.84
C LEU A 361 9.10 -10.21 17.94
N VAL A 362 8.35 -10.12 16.84
CA VAL A 362 6.95 -10.54 16.81
C VAL A 362 6.79 -12.07 16.86
N THR A 363 7.64 -12.84 16.18
CA THR A 363 7.39 -14.27 15.98
C THR A 363 8.24 -15.19 16.83
N LYS A 364 9.41 -14.72 17.27
CA LYS A 364 10.47 -15.50 17.92
C LYS A 364 10.99 -16.67 17.06
N ASP A 365 10.81 -16.57 15.74
CA ASP A 365 11.28 -17.58 14.78
C ASP A 365 12.77 -17.41 14.52
N THR A 366 13.58 -18.19 15.25
CA THR A 366 15.06 -18.20 15.12
C THR A 366 15.54 -18.74 13.77
N LYS A 367 14.76 -19.61 13.12
CA LYS A 367 15.10 -20.10 11.79
C LYS A 367 15.01 -18.95 10.78
N ARG A 368 13.93 -18.22 10.78
CA ARG A 368 13.76 -17.04 9.91
C ARG A 368 14.75 -15.94 10.25
N LEU A 369 15.06 -15.74 11.53
CA LEU A 369 16.11 -14.80 11.94
C LEU A 369 17.48 -15.19 11.33
N ARG A 370 17.83 -16.47 11.30
CA ARG A 370 19.07 -16.95 10.67
C ARG A 370 19.10 -16.69 9.17
N GLU A 371 17.96 -16.80 8.48
CA GLU A 371 17.82 -16.43 7.07
C GLU A 371 18.00 -14.91 6.86
N CYS A 372 17.56 -14.09 7.81
CA CYS A 372 17.71 -12.63 7.79
C CYS A 372 19.07 -12.13 8.31
N TRP A 373 19.88 -13.02 8.93
CA TRP A 373 21.17 -12.64 9.50
C TRP A 373 22.13 -11.95 8.51
N PRO A 374 22.22 -12.35 7.23
CA PRO A 374 23.04 -11.63 6.25
C PRO A 374 22.66 -10.15 6.09
N VAL A 375 21.37 -9.80 6.19
CA VAL A 375 20.90 -8.41 6.17
C VAL A 375 21.36 -7.66 7.42
N LEU A 376 21.06 -8.20 8.61
CA LEU A 376 21.41 -7.55 9.88
C LEU A 376 22.92 -7.33 10.01
N ARG A 377 23.70 -8.36 9.71
CA ARG A 377 25.16 -8.28 9.71
C ARG A 377 25.69 -7.31 8.67
N GLY A 378 25.25 -7.43 7.41
CA GLY A 378 25.76 -6.63 6.31
C GLY A 378 25.43 -5.14 6.47
N VAL A 379 24.24 -4.81 7.00
CA VAL A 379 23.89 -3.43 7.34
C VAL A 379 24.75 -2.89 8.49
N ALA A 380 25.01 -3.70 9.52
CA ALA A 380 25.89 -3.28 10.61
C ALA A 380 27.35 -3.06 10.13
N GLU A 381 27.86 -3.89 9.22
CA GLU A 381 29.15 -3.69 8.56
C GLU A 381 29.18 -2.40 7.73
N PHE A 382 28.10 -2.11 6.97
CA PHE A 382 27.95 -0.87 6.23
C PHE A 382 27.98 0.34 7.16
N LEU A 383 27.14 0.36 8.19
CA LEU A 383 27.07 1.46 9.14
C LEU A 383 28.41 1.67 9.87
N MET A 384 29.12 0.60 10.25
CA MET A 384 30.44 0.68 10.85
C MET A 384 31.47 1.33 9.93
N SER A 385 31.40 1.09 8.62
CA SER A 385 32.29 1.71 7.64
C SER A 385 31.88 3.12 7.24
N ARG A 386 30.60 3.50 7.48
CA ARG A 386 30.01 4.77 7.07
C ARG A 386 30.22 5.90 8.07
N VAL A 387 30.30 5.59 9.36
CA VAL A 387 30.38 6.60 10.42
C VAL A 387 31.76 7.26 10.48
N THR A 388 31.77 8.51 10.91
CA THR A 388 32.98 9.26 11.28
C THR A 388 33.09 9.32 12.79
N GLU A 389 34.24 8.95 13.35
CA GLU A 389 34.53 9.08 14.77
C GLU A 389 35.01 10.53 15.07
N ASN A 390 34.36 11.15 16.04
CA ASN A 390 34.65 12.52 16.46
C ASN A 390 35.75 12.55 17.52
N PRO A 391 36.47 13.70 17.68
CA PRO A 391 37.53 13.82 18.71
C PRO A 391 37.05 13.58 20.15
N ASP A 392 35.77 13.73 20.44
CA ASP A 392 35.16 13.48 21.73
C ASP A 392 34.72 12.00 21.96
N GLY A 393 35.01 11.13 20.97
CA GLY A 393 34.63 9.71 21.01
C GLY A 393 33.18 9.43 20.59
N SER A 394 32.41 10.43 20.22
CA SER A 394 31.10 10.27 19.58
C SER A 394 31.25 9.91 18.10
N TYR A 395 30.12 9.53 17.46
CA TYR A 395 30.08 9.19 16.04
C TYR A 395 29.06 10.06 15.31
N SER A 396 29.40 10.41 14.07
CA SER A 396 28.55 11.19 13.15
C SER A 396 28.35 10.46 11.83
N ILE A 397 27.19 10.63 11.21
CA ILE A 397 26.98 10.35 9.79
C ILE A 397 26.91 11.71 9.07
N LEU A 398 27.88 11.95 8.19
CA LEU A 398 28.05 13.23 7.51
C LEU A 398 27.51 13.15 6.08
N ASP A 399 27.10 14.31 5.54
CA ASP A 399 26.72 14.46 4.14
C ASP A 399 25.65 13.47 3.69
N VAL A 400 24.44 13.68 4.18
CA VAL A 400 23.25 12.86 3.84
C VAL A 400 22.07 13.73 3.41
N VAL A 401 21.09 13.07 2.80
CA VAL A 401 19.70 13.53 2.74
C VAL A 401 18.97 12.82 3.89
N GLY A 402 18.17 13.55 4.65
CA GLY A 402 17.36 13.00 5.73
C GLY A 402 16.03 12.43 5.24
N ALA A 403 15.25 11.79 6.12
CA ALA A 403 13.87 11.44 5.85
C ALA A 403 13.03 12.69 5.52
N ASP A 404 13.37 13.85 6.11
CA ASP A 404 12.99 15.15 5.54
C ASP A 404 13.86 15.43 4.30
N GLU A 405 13.38 15.09 3.12
CA GLU A 405 14.10 15.26 1.86
C GLU A 405 14.41 16.73 1.50
N TYR A 406 13.91 17.71 2.28
CA TYR A 406 14.37 19.10 2.19
C TYR A 406 15.74 19.32 2.87
N ALA A 407 16.18 18.34 3.66
CA ALA A 407 17.46 18.34 4.37
C ALA A 407 18.57 17.69 3.51
N GLU A 408 19.02 18.39 2.47
CA GLU A 408 20.08 17.94 1.57
C GLU A 408 21.47 18.33 2.07
N HIS A 409 22.48 17.45 1.91
CA HIS A 409 23.87 17.68 2.30
C HIS A 409 24.04 18.08 3.77
N VAL A 410 23.32 17.39 4.67
CA VAL A 410 23.33 17.68 6.10
C VAL A 410 24.16 16.66 6.89
N ASN A 411 24.58 17.07 8.10
CA ASN A 411 25.31 16.22 9.03
C ASN A 411 24.44 15.89 10.21
N ASP A 412 24.65 14.71 10.80
CA ASP A 412 23.98 14.28 12.01
C ASP A 412 22.45 14.42 11.93
N ASN A 413 21.87 14.00 10.78
CA ASN A 413 20.43 13.97 10.63
C ASN A 413 19.80 13.03 11.67
N ALA A 414 18.72 13.46 12.29
CA ALA A 414 18.10 12.79 13.42
C ALA A 414 17.66 11.36 13.08
N TYR A 415 16.89 11.19 11.99
CA TYR A 415 16.38 9.87 11.63
C TYR A 415 17.49 8.96 11.09
N THR A 416 18.40 9.46 10.27
CA THR A 416 19.54 8.68 9.78
C THR A 416 20.38 8.13 10.92
N ASN A 417 20.75 8.96 11.89
CA ASN A 417 21.52 8.53 13.06
C ASN A 417 20.68 7.63 13.99
N GLY A 418 19.40 7.94 14.15
CA GLY A 418 18.48 7.18 15.00
C GLY A 418 18.24 5.77 14.46
N SER A 419 17.90 5.61 13.19
CA SER A 419 17.70 4.31 12.56
C SER A 419 18.98 3.47 12.57
N ALA A 420 20.14 4.08 12.32
CA ALA A 420 21.44 3.43 12.42
C ALA A 420 21.72 2.89 13.85
N LYS A 421 21.40 3.66 14.91
CA LYS A 421 21.50 3.18 16.31
C LYS A 421 20.65 1.93 16.53
N VAL A 422 19.41 1.94 16.06
CA VAL A 422 18.48 0.81 16.25
C VAL A 422 18.93 -0.40 15.43
N ALA A 423 19.36 -0.23 14.19
CA ALA A 423 19.83 -1.31 13.33
C ALA A 423 21.10 -1.98 13.90
N LEU A 424 22.06 -1.20 14.41
CA LEU A 424 23.26 -1.74 15.05
C LEU A 424 22.93 -2.53 16.32
N ARG A 425 22.03 -2.02 17.18
CA ARG A 425 21.54 -2.74 18.36
C ARG A 425 20.86 -4.06 17.97
N ALA A 426 20.00 -4.00 16.95
CA ALA A 426 19.33 -5.19 16.42
C ALA A 426 20.32 -6.26 15.94
N ALA A 427 21.40 -5.85 15.26
CA ALA A 427 22.45 -6.78 14.82
C ALA A 427 23.21 -7.42 15.99
N VAL A 428 23.52 -6.65 17.05
CA VAL A 428 24.16 -7.16 18.27
C VAL A 428 23.25 -8.15 18.98
N GLU A 429 21.98 -7.83 19.16
CA GLU A 429 21.00 -8.70 19.82
C GLU A 429 20.76 -9.98 18.99
N ALA A 430 20.61 -9.86 17.67
CA ALA A 430 20.44 -10.99 16.78
C ALA A 430 21.65 -11.92 16.79
N ALA A 431 22.87 -11.38 16.82
CA ALA A 431 24.09 -12.18 16.98
C ALA A 431 24.04 -13.00 18.28
N GLY A 432 23.66 -12.38 19.39
CA GLY A 432 23.49 -13.05 20.68
C GLY A 432 22.48 -14.20 20.62
N VAL A 433 21.33 -13.99 20.00
CA VAL A 433 20.28 -15.01 19.82
C VAL A 433 20.77 -16.18 18.94
N LEU A 434 21.53 -15.88 17.89
CA LEU A 434 22.00 -16.86 16.92
C LEU A 434 23.31 -17.56 17.30
N GLY A 435 24.00 -17.05 18.32
CA GLY A 435 25.35 -17.50 18.69
C GLY A 435 26.42 -17.08 17.67
N GLU A 436 26.18 -15.98 16.97
CA GLU A 436 27.08 -15.37 15.99
C GLU A 436 28.00 -14.34 16.67
N ASN A 437 29.09 -13.95 15.99
CA ASN A 437 29.99 -12.93 16.49
C ASN A 437 29.49 -11.51 16.12
N ALA A 438 29.41 -10.63 17.11
CA ALA A 438 29.19 -9.20 16.90
C ALA A 438 30.44 -8.43 17.38
N PRO A 439 31.13 -7.68 16.50
CA PRO A 439 32.22 -6.78 16.93
C PRO A 439 31.72 -5.79 17.98
N SER A 440 32.51 -5.55 19.05
CA SER A 440 32.15 -4.57 20.10
C SER A 440 31.90 -3.18 19.53
N ARG A 441 32.60 -2.84 18.44
CA ARG A 441 32.45 -1.55 17.75
C ARG A 441 31.02 -1.27 17.28
N TRP A 442 30.19 -2.30 16.99
CA TRP A 442 28.77 -2.09 16.67
C TRP A 442 28.00 -1.48 17.85
N ALA A 443 28.25 -2.00 19.06
CA ALA A 443 27.65 -1.46 20.28
C ALA A 443 28.20 -0.07 20.62
N ASP A 444 29.51 0.15 20.44
CA ASP A 444 30.16 1.44 20.68
C ASP A 444 29.57 2.52 19.78
N ILE A 445 29.43 2.25 18.47
CA ILE A 445 28.81 3.18 17.51
C ILE A 445 27.35 3.40 17.86
N ALA A 446 26.56 2.34 18.12
CA ALA A 446 25.18 2.46 18.52
C ALA A 446 24.99 3.32 19.77
N GLY A 447 25.93 3.24 20.72
CA GLY A 447 25.97 4.11 21.91
C GLY A 447 26.30 5.56 21.60
N GLY A 448 27.32 5.77 20.75
CA GLY A 448 27.95 7.07 20.52
C GLY A 448 27.43 7.89 19.34
N LEU A 449 26.57 7.36 18.43
CA LEU A 449 25.96 8.17 17.36
C LEU A 449 25.17 9.34 17.95
N ARG A 450 25.37 10.53 17.38
CA ARG A 450 24.80 11.78 17.89
C ARG A 450 23.30 11.89 17.58
N ILE A 451 22.52 12.28 18.57
CA ILE A 451 21.16 12.81 18.41
C ILE A 451 21.17 14.21 18.99
N LEU A 452 20.97 15.19 18.16
CA LEU A 452 21.11 16.59 18.54
C LEU A 452 19.85 17.11 19.24
N GLU A 453 20.05 17.91 20.29
CA GLU A 453 18.98 18.52 21.07
C GLU A 453 19.27 19.98 21.31
N LYS A 454 18.24 20.81 21.24
CA LYS A 454 18.31 22.21 21.62
C LYS A 454 17.01 22.64 22.28
N ASP A 455 17.10 23.27 23.44
CA ASP A 455 15.97 23.79 24.21
C ASP A 455 14.86 22.74 24.50
N GLY A 456 15.27 21.47 24.68
CA GLY A 456 14.37 20.34 24.91
C GLY A 456 13.61 19.85 23.69
N VAL A 457 14.09 20.19 22.48
CA VAL A 457 13.57 19.73 21.19
C VAL A 457 14.66 18.95 20.45
N THR A 458 14.30 17.86 19.82
CA THR A 458 15.19 17.12 18.90
C THR A 458 15.41 17.93 17.64
N MET A 459 16.66 18.20 17.29
CA MET A 459 16.99 18.90 16.06
C MET A 459 17.02 17.93 14.88
N ASP A 460 16.55 18.40 13.74
CA ASP A 460 16.51 17.62 12.50
C ASP A 460 17.93 17.21 12.03
N TYR A 461 18.85 18.17 12.04
CA TYR A 461 20.26 17.97 11.69
C TYR A 461 21.15 19.04 12.32
N GLU A 462 22.45 18.91 12.15
CA GLU A 462 23.41 19.90 12.65
C GLU A 462 23.20 21.27 12.00
N GLY A 463 22.90 22.26 12.83
CA GLY A 463 22.65 23.64 12.37
C GLY A 463 21.22 23.91 11.86
N TYR A 464 20.27 23.00 12.08
CA TYR A 464 18.87 23.24 11.72
C TYR A 464 18.33 24.55 12.32
N ASP A 465 17.77 25.39 11.43
CA ASP A 465 17.35 26.76 11.73
C ASP A 465 15.83 26.94 11.97
N GLY A 466 15.06 25.84 11.92
CA GLY A 466 13.61 25.88 12.10
C GLY A 466 12.81 26.14 10.84
N ARG A 467 13.41 25.95 9.65
CA ARG A 467 12.72 26.03 8.35
C ARG A 467 11.65 24.94 8.22
N LEU A 468 10.80 25.05 7.17
CA LEU A 468 9.82 24.03 6.85
C LEU A 468 10.49 22.70 6.55
N THR A 469 9.85 21.62 6.97
CA THR A 469 10.21 20.23 6.68
C THR A 469 9.16 19.60 5.76
N LYS A 470 9.59 18.70 4.89
CA LYS A 470 8.67 17.91 4.05
C LYS A 470 7.89 16.92 4.91
N GLN A 471 8.56 16.25 5.83
CA GLN A 471 7.99 15.25 6.72
C GLN A 471 8.66 15.20 8.09
N ALA A 472 8.05 14.47 9.04
CA ALA A 472 8.37 14.49 10.47
C ALA A 472 9.61 13.65 10.80
N ASP A 473 10.79 14.02 10.33
CA ASP A 473 12.06 13.30 10.57
C ASP A 473 12.34 13.10 12.07
N PRO A 474 12.50 14.12 12.91
CA PRO A 474 12.84 13.94 14.33
C PRO A 474 11.77 13.22 15.14
N ASN A 475 10.50 13.34 14.74
CA ASN A 475 9.41 12.66 15.43
C ASN A 475 9.47 11.13 15.27
N LEU A 476 10.13 10.64 14.20
CA LEU A 476 10.34 9.19 14.00
C LEU A 476 11.21 8.56 15.09
N LEU A 477 11.99 9.35 15.84
CA LEU A 477 12.79 8.85 16.95
C LEU A 477 11.93 8.40 18.14
N ALA A 478 10.77 9.01 18.35
CA ALA A 478 9.83 8.60 19.39
C ALA A 478 8.99 7.40 18.93
N TYR A 479 8.52 7.44 17.68
CA TYR A 479 7.83 6.34 17.02
C TYR A 479 8.14 6.38 15.52
N PRO A 480 8.60 5.27 14.92
CA PRO A 480 8.64 3.90 15.46
C PRO A 480 9.93 3.53 16.22
N LEU A 481 10.98 4.36 16.25
CA LEU A 481 12.30 3.94 16.74
C LEU A 481 12.42 3.75 18.27
N GLY A 482 11.55 4.36 19.07
CA GLY A 482 11.56 4.23 20.52
C GLY A 482 12.83 4.78 21.22
N LEU A 483 13.52 5.72 20.58
CA LEU A 483 14.75 6.34 21.11
C LEU A 483 14.45 7.55 22.00
N VAL A 484 13.43 8.32 21.68
CA VAL A 484 12.92 9.43 22.48
C VAL A 484 11.72 8.92 23.27
N ILE A 485 11.89 8.71 24.58
CA ILE A 485 10.87 8.12 25.45
C ILE A 485 10.34 9.08 26.52
N ASP A 486 11.00 10.23 26.74
CA ASP A 486 10.50 11.25 27.67
C ASP A 486 9.23 11.91 27.12
N PRO A 487 8.08 11.80 27.83
CA PRO A 487 6.81 12.37 27.36
C PRO A 487 6.86 13.89 27.15
N LYS A 488 7.68 14.61 27.93
CA LYS A 488 7.84 16.05 27.76
C LYS A 488 8.56 16.38 26.46
N ARG A 489 9.64 15.66 26.15
CA ARG A 489 10.38 15.84 24.92
C ARG A 489 9.53 15.47 23.70
N ILE A 490 8.84 14.33 23.74
CA ILE A 490 7.91 13.92 22.67
C ILE A 490 6.90 15.04 22.41
N ARG A 491 6.31 15.63 23.46
CA ARG A 491 5.36 16.74 23.31
C ARG A 491 6.01 17.98 22.70
N ASN A 492 7.21 18.34 23.15
CA ASN A 492 7.96 19.47 22.61
C ASN A 492 8.24 19.26 21.10
N ASP A 493 8.70 18.07 20.71
CA ASP A 493 8.98 17.74 19.32
C ASP A 493 7.69 17.81 18.47
N LEU A 494 6.58 17.26 18.95
CA LEU A 494 5.28 17.33 18.29
C LEU A 494 4.81 18.78 18.07
N GLU A 495 4.88 19.62 19.11
CA GLU A 495 4.45 21.02 19.07
C GLU A 495 5.38 21.84 18.15
N TYR A 496 6.68 21.58 18.20
CA TYR A 496 7.66 22.29 17.40
C TYR A 496 7.49 21.97 15.91
N TYR A 497 7.43 20.69 15.52
CA TYR A 497 7.38 20.27 14.13
C TYR A 497 5.99 20.37 13.52
N SER A 498 4.90 20.30 14.28
CA SER A 498 3.53 20.41 13.75
C SER A 498 3.26 21.69 12.97
N SER A 499 3.96 22.78 13.30
CA SER A 499 3.86 24.07 12.62
C SER A 499 4.88 24.25 11.50
N ARG A 500 5.75 23.26 11.27
CA ARG A 500 6.86 23.30 10.30
C ARG A 500 6.72 22.29 9.19
N ILE A 501 5.75 21.37 9.27
CA ILE A 501 5.44 20.48 8.14
C ILE A 501 4.84 21.29 7.00
N ASP A 502 5.35 21.10 5.80
CA ASP A 502 4.76 21.69 4.60
C ASP A 502 3.35 21.18 4.39
N MET A 503 2.36 22.07 4.56
CA MET A 503 0.93 21.71 4.46
C MET A 503 0.48 21.40 3.04
N LYS A 504 1.27 21.76 2.04
CA LYS A 504 0.95 21.55 0.63
C LYS A 504 1.63 20.31 0.08
N ASP A 505 2.93 20.16 0.34
CA ASP A 505 3.76 19.12 -0.23
C ASP A 505 4.18 18.05 0.81
N GLY A 506 3.80 18.22 2.09
CA GLY A 506 4.01 17.22 3.13
C GLY A 506 3.14 15.97 2.91
N PRO A 507 3.75 14.76 2.95
CA PRO A 507 3.05 13.52 2.63
C PRO A 507 2.11 13.08 3.75
N ALA A 508 1.02 12.40 3.37
CA ALA A 508 -0.04 11.93 4.27
C ALA A 508 0.47 11.14 5.48
N MET A 509 1.55 10.38 5.30
CA MET A 509 2.11 9.49 6.32
C MET A 509 2.61 10.22 7.57
N THR A 510 3.10 11.46 7.45
CA THR A 510 3.55 12.28 8.58
C THR A 510 2.49 12.39 9.68
N TRP A 511 1.25 12.61 9.30
CA TRP A 511 0.15 12.81 10.25
C TRP A 511 -0.22 11.54 11.02
N GLY A 512 0.00 10.36 10.41
CA GLY A 512 -0.14 9.06 11.07
C GLY A 512 0.82 8.92 12.25
N ILE A 513 2.08 9.35 12.10
CA ILE A 513 3.10 9.33 13.16
C ILE A 513 2.70 10.25 14.32
N PHE A 514 2.23 11.45 14.01
CA PHE A 514 1.75 12.37 15.05
C PHE A 514 0.55 11.80 15.80
N ALA A 515 -0.38 11.16 15.10
CA ALA A 515 -1.52 10.49 15.72
C ALA A 515 -1.09 9.41 16.72
N VAL A 516 -0.12 8.54 16.34
CA VAL A 516 0.43 7.51 17.25
C VAL A 516 1.00 8.16 18.52
N GLN A 517 1.81 9.19 18.38
CA GLN A 517 2.51 9.80 19.50
C GLN A 517 1.54 10.53 20.43
N TYR A 518 0.58 11.31 19.91
CA TYR A 518 -0.45 11.94 20.74
C TYR A 518 -1.33 10.91 21.44
N ALA A 519 -1.68 9.80 20.79
CA ALA A 519 -2.42 8.72 21.43
C ALA A 519 -1.64 8.13 22.62
N ARG A 520 -0.35 7.84 22.44
CA ARG A 520 0.54 7.32 23.49
C ARG A 520 0.76 8.32 24.65
N LEU A 521 0.69 9.62 24.37
CA LEU A 521 0.69 10.66 25.40
C LEU A 521 -0.65 10.84 26.11
N GLY A 522 -1.69 10.10 25.73
CA GLY A 522 -3.04 10.21 26.28
C GLY A 522 -3.84 11.43 25.77
N ASP A 523 -3.33 12.17 24.80
CA ASP A 523 -4.01 13.31 24.16
C ASP A 523 -4.89 12.83 23.00
N THR A 524 -6.00 12.21 23.34
CA THR A 524 -6.87 11.53 22.39
C THR A 524 -7.51 12.46 21.37
N GLU A 525 -7.82 13.70 21.75
CA GLU A 525 -8.44 14.68 20.86
C GLU A 525 -7.45 15.07 19.74
N LYS A 526 -6.21 15.40 20.10
CA LYS A 526 -5.16 15.66 19.11
C LYS A 526 -4.82 14.40 18.29
N ALA A 527 -4.73 13.24 18.91
CA ALA A 527 -4.51 11.99 18.19
C ALA A 527 -5.56 11.75 17.10
N TYR A 528 -6.83 11.96 17.43
CA TYR A 528 -7.93 11.82 16.49
C TYR A 528 -7.92 12.91 15.41
N GLU A 529 -7.55 14.16 15.76
CA GLU A 529 -7.37 15.23 14.80
C GLU A 529 -6.29 14.86 13.77
N TYR A 530 -5.11 14.41 14.21
CA TYR A 530 -4.01 14.04 13.32
C TYR A 530 -4.30 12.76 12.52
N PHE A 531 -5.02 11.80 13.09
CA PHE A 531 -5.53 10.65 12.36
C PHE A 531 -6.42 11.09 11.19
N ARG A 532 -7.35 12.03 11.41
CA ARG A 532 -8.17 12.58 10.33
C ARG A 532 -7.34 13.34 9.29
N ARG A 533 -6.35 14.11 9.71
CA ARG A 533 -5.42 14.81 8.80
C ARG A 533 -4.66 13.85 7.89
N SER A 534 -4.38 12.63 8.34
CA SER A 534 -3.66 11.64 7.52
C SER A 534 -4.45 11.17 6.29
N TYR A 535 -5.75 11.53 6.17
CA TYR A 535 -6.54 11.13 5.01
C TYR A 535 -7.50 12.20 4.45
N GLU A 536 -8.14 13.05 5.28
CA GLU A 536 -9.27 13.87 4.83
C GLU A 536 -8.94 14.80 3.65
N SER A 537 -7.81 15.46 3.67
CA SER A 537 -7.38 16.34 2.57
C SER A 537 -6.85 15.59 1.35
N ASN A 538 -6.52 14.30 1.52
CA ASN A 538 -5.83 13.49 0.53
C ASN A 538 -6.76 12.51 -0.19
N LEU A 539 -8.01 12.35 0.26
CA LEU A 539 -8.98 11.49 -0.41
C LEU A 539 -9.44 12.08 -1.75
N ARG A 540 -9.49 11.25 -2.76
CA ARG A 540 -9.94 11.61 -4.12
C ARG A 540 -11.25 10.90 -4.47
N PRO A 541 -12.21 11.63 -5.10
CA PRO A 541 -13.50 11.07 -5.46
C PRO A 541 -13.41 10.10 -6.65
N PRO A 542 -14.39 9.19 -6.83
CA PRO A 542 -15.56 9.02 -5.99
C PRO A 542 -15.33 7.98 -4.87
N PHE A 543 -14.26 7.17 -4.93
CA PHE A 543 -14.08 6.00 -4.08
C PHE A 543 -13.14 6.23 -2.88
N GLY A 544 -12.62 7.44 -2.72
CA GLY A 544 -11.69 7.75 -1.63
C GLY A 544 -10.28 7.18 -1.86
N ALA A 545 -9.80 7.21 -3.10
CA ALA A 545 -8.39 6.92 -3.38
C ALA A 545 -7.49 7.90 -2.61
N LEU A 546 -6.52 7.40 -1.87
CA LEU A 546 -5.66 8.22 -1.02
C LEU A 546 -4.49 8.79 -1.84
N ALA A 547 -4.40 10.10 -1.94
CA ALA A 547 -3.27 10.79 -2.56
C ALA A 547 -2.13 11.00 -1.57
N GLU A 548 -0.93 11.17 -2.07
CA GLU A 548 0.28 11.44 -1.28
C GLU A 548 0.17 12.76 -0.52
N THR A 549 -0.16 13.84 -1.22
CA THR A 549 -0.34 15.17 -0.65
C THR A 549 -1.71 15.75 -1.02
N PRO A 550 -2.16 16.81 -0.36
CA PRO A 550 -3.43 17.46 -0.70
C PRO A 550 -3.54 17.93 -2.16
N VAL A 551 -2.41 18.24 -2.79
CA VAL A 551 -2.34 18.77 -4.17
C VAL A 551 -1.72 17.79 -5.17
N SER A 552 -1.27 16.62 -4.72
CA SER A 552 -0.60 15.63 -5.56
C SER A 552 -1.50 15.10 -6.67
N GLY A 553 -0.93 14.95 -7.86
CA GLY A 553 -1.50 14.20 -8.96
C GLY A 553 -1.36 12.68 -8.83
N ASN A 554 -0.73 12.16 -7.76
CA ASN A 554 -0.55 10.72 -7.46
C ASN A 554 -1.64 10.24 -6.48
N PRO A 555 -2.80 9.77 -6.97
CA PRO A 555 -3.98 9.53 -6.14
C PRO A 555 -4.03 8.14 -5.48
N TYR A 556 -2.96 7.35 -5.49
CA TYR A 556 -2.97 5.94 -5.05
C TYR A 556 -1.84 5.63 -4.07
N PHE A 557 -1.61 6.49 -3.10
CA PHE A 557 -0.47 6.40 -2.20
C PHE A 557 -0.68 5.38 -1.07
N VAL A 558 -0.23 4.14 -1.28
CA VAL A 558 -0.40 3.03 -0.33
C VAL A 558 0.47 3.22 0.93
N THR A 559 1.57 3.95 0.83
CA THR A 559 2.40 4.34 1.98
C THR A 559 1.58 5.12 3.01
N GLY A 560 0.79 6.11 2.56
CA GLY A 560 -0.13 6.84 3.43
C GLY A 560 -1.18 5.96 4.08
N ALA A 561 -1.68 4.96 3.34
CA ALA A 561 -2.59 3.96 3.90
C ALA A 561 -1.91 3.14 5.01
N GLY A 562 -0.64 2.75 4.84
CA GLY A 562 0.15 2.09 5.88
C GLY A 562 0.27 2.94 7.15
N ALA A 563 0.62 4.22 7.02
CA ALA A 563 0.74 5.14 8.15
C ALA A 563 -0.58 5.36 8.90
N LEU A 564 -1.68 5.52 8.15
CA LEU A 564 -3.02 5.63 8.72
C LEU A 564 -3.38 4.38 9.55
N LEU A 565 -3.10 3.20 9.03
CA LEU A 565 -3.33 1.94 9.74
C LEU A 565 -2.42 1.79 10.97
N GLN A 566 -1.18 2.28 10.90
CA GLN A 566 -0.30 2.35 12.07
C GLN A 566 -0.89 3.24 13.17
N ALA A 567 -1.49 4.38 12.83
CA ALA A 567 -2.19 5.23 13.80
C ALA A 567 -3.30 4.47 14.54
N VAL A 568 -4.02 3.60 13.83
CA VAL A 568 -5.05 2.77 14.47
C VAL A 568 -4.43 1.66 15.32
N ILE A 569 -3.48 0.90 14.79
CA ILE A 569 -2.89 -0.27 15.47
C ILE A 569 -1.99 0.13 16.64
N TYR A 570 -1.00 0.98 16.38
CA TYR A 570 0.06 1.34 17.32
C TYR A 570 -0.25 2.60 18.15
N GLY A 571 -1.19 3.43 17.62
CA GLY A 571 -1.76 4.57 18.36
C GLY A 571 -2.94 4.12 19.22
N PHE A 572 -4.15 4.12 18.68
CA PHE A 572 -5.39 3.85 19.44
C PHE A 572 -5.48 2.41 19.96
N GLY A 573 -4.97 1.43 19.23
CA GLY A 573 -4.86 0.04 19.67
C GLY A 573 -3.83 -0.17 20.77
N GLY A 574 -2.88 0.77 20.92
CA GLY A 574 -1.84 0.76 21.92
C GLY A 574 -0.83 -0.37 21.78
N LEU A 575 -0.68 -0.96 20.59
CA LEU A 575 0.28 -2.03 20.38
C LEU A 575 1.70 -1.47 20.26
N GLU A 576 2.68 -2.25 20.69
CA GLU A 576 4.11 -1.95 20.58
C GLU A 576 4.89 -3.23 20.36
N ILE A 577 5.82 -3.21 19.38
CA ILE A 577 6.76 -4.30 19.16
C ILE A 577 7.98 -4.05 20.03
N GLY A 578 8.26 -4.97 20.95
CA GLY A 578 9.38 -4.87 21.87
C GLY A 578 10.15 -6.19 22.01
N PRO A 579 11.20 -6.22 22.84
CA PRO A 579 12.06 -7.41 23.03
C PRO A 579 11.28 -8.67 23.42
N GLU A 580 10.24 -8.54 24.22
CA GLU A 580 9.40 -9.66 24.68
C GLU A 580 8.27 -10.04 23.69
N GLY A 581 8.15 -9.33 22.59
CA GLY A 581 7.09 -9.51 21.60
C GLY A 581 6.18 -8.29 21.48
N ILE A 582 4.89 -8.53 21.32
CA ILE A 582 3.89 -7.47 21.22
C ILE A 582 3.42 -7.10 22.63
N HIS A 583 3.59 -5.83 23.01
CA HIS A 583 3.07 -5.24 24.25
C HIS A 583 1.83 -4.43 23.93
N ARG A 584 0.99 -4.18 24.97
CA ARG A 584 -0.19 -3.35 24.86
C ARG A 584 -0.21 -2.28 25.94
N HIS A 585 -0.37 -1.05 25.51
CA HIS A 585 -0.59 0.11 26.37
C HIS A 585 -2.09 0.41 26.48
N GLY A 586 -2.55 0.84 27.64
CA GLY A 586 -3.91 1.32 27.82
C GLY A 586 -4.04 2.73 27.23
N ILE A 587 -4.55 2.84 26.03
CA ILE A 587 -4.72 4.12 25.33
C ILE A 587 -6.19 4.53 25.38
N PRO A 588 -6.53 5.78 25.77
CA PRO A 588 -7.88 6.28 25.67
C PRO A 588 -8.32 6.37 24.20
N MET A 589 -9.57 5.97 23.91
CA MET A 589 -10.11 6.05 22.56
C MET A 589 -10.80 7.39 22.27
N PRO A 590 -10.90 7.77 20.97
CA PRO A 590 -11.71 8.90 20.54
C PRO A 590 -13.15 8.75 21.00
N LYS A 591 -13.80 9.85 21.42
CA LYS A 591 -15.19 9.82 21.93
C LYS A 591 -16.22 9.21 20.97
N LYS A 592 -15.96 9.27 19.65
CA LYS A 592 -16.82 8.66 18.65
C LYS A 592 -16.71 7.14 18.58
N TRP A 593 -15.55 6.58 18.97
CA TRP A 593 -15.30 5.15 18.85
C TRP A 593 -15.84 4.43 20.09
N ARG A 594 -16.82 3.58 19.88
CA ARG A 594 -17.38 2.75 20.95
C ARG A 594 -16.50 1.56 21.25
N GLU A 595 -15.99 0.93 20.19
CA GLU A 595 -15.11 -0.22 20.25
C GLU A 595 -14.14 -0.18 19.07
N LEU A 596 -12.91 -0.62 19.32
CA LEU A 596 -11.90 -0.92 18.31
C LEU A 596 -11.50 -2.38 18.46
N THR A 597 -11.75 -3.18 17.43
CA THR A 597 -11.29 -4.57 17.34
C THR A 597 -10.19 -4.69 16.31
N ILE A 598 -9.02 -5.24 16.70
CA ILE A 598 -7.89 -5.55 15.83
C ILE A 598 -7.69 -7.06 15.85
N THR A 599 -7.90 -7.70 14.72
CA THR A 599 -7.66 -9.14 14.56
C THR A 599 -6.28 -9.34 13.91
N THR A 600 -5.32 -9.73 14.71
CA THR A 600 -3.96 -10.08 14.25
C THR A 600 -3.90 -11.56 13.86
N ALA A 601 -2.79 -11.97 13.25
CA ALA A 601 -2.52 -13.39 12.98
C ALA A 601 -2.43 -14.27 14.23
N LYS A 602 -2.25 -13.66 15.41
CA LYS A 602 -2.07 -14.38 16.68
C LYS A 602 -3.28 -14.30 17.61
N GLU A 603 -3.93 -13.14 17.66
CA GLU A 603 -4.97 -12.86 18.66
C GLU A 603 -5.95 -11.79 18.18
N ILE A 604 -7.09 -11.73 18.85
CA ILE A 604 -8.09 -10.66 18.68
C ILE A 604 -7.94 -9.71 19.87
N ILE A 605 -7.73 -8.44 19.56
CA ILE A 605 -7.55 -7.38 20.55
C ILE A 605 -8.78 -6.48 20.50
N VAL A 606 -9.45 -6.33 21.64
CA VAL A 606 -10.61 -5.44 21.80
C VAL A 606 -10.25 -4.31 22.75
N VAL A 607 -10.51 -3.08 22.30
CA VAL A 607 -10.36 -1.85 23.08
C VAL A 607 -11.74 -1.19 23.17
N ASN A 608 -12.26 -1.05 24.39
CA ASN A 608 -13.56 -0.42 24.62
C ASN A 608 -13.41 1.09 24.86
N GLY A 609 -14.33 1.87 24.31
CA GLY A 609 -14.44 3.30 24.58
C GLY A 609 -14.77 3.54 26.05
N SER A 610 -14.16 4.57 26.63
CA SER A 610 -14.58 5.06 27.95
C SER A 610 -15.87 5.87 27.76
N TYR A 611 -16.99 5.42 28.31
CA TYR A 611 -18.25 6.17 28.37
C TYR A 611 -18.18 7.31 29.39
#